data_43c36d05e7145454d9dabc2952e48043
#
_entry.id   43c36d05e7145454d9dabc2952e48043
#
_cell.length_a   1.000
_cell.length_b   1.000
_cell.length_c   1.000
_cell.angle_alpha   90.00
_cell.angle_beta   90.00
_cell.angle_gamma   90.00
#
_symmetry.space_group_name_H-M   'P 1'
#
loop_
_entity.id
_entity.type
_entity.pdbx_description
1 polymer ?
#
loop_
_entity_poly.entity_id
_entity_poly.type
_entity_poly.pdbx_seq_one_letter_code
_entity_poly.pdbx_strand_id
1 'polypeptide(L)'
;MAQYLLAVHNVEGEVREPMSQEEMQQSWKQLIAIEKEIQSAGAWVFSGRLHEPATATVVRMANGQVATTDGPFVESKEHLGGFYIIEAPDLDAALAWASKVTAATKVPVEVRPFAAVGALEDALKAQSALGSRA
;
A
#
# COMPACT_ATOMS: atom_id res chain seq x y z
N MET A 1 1.01 -1.24 -19.40
CA MET A 1 0.92 -0.28 -18.29
C MET A 1 1.56 -0.89 -17.06
N ALA A 2 2.19 -0.08 -16.24
CA ALA A 2 2.78 -0.54 -15.00
C ALA A 2 1.74 -0.55 -13.87
N GLN A 3 1.96 -1.39 -12.87
CA GLN A 3 1.15 -1.42 -11.66
C GLN A 3 1.85 -0.67 -10.53
N TYR A 4 1.08 0.01 -9.72
CA TYR A 4 1.56 0.80 -8.59
C TYR A 4 0.77 0.48 -7.33
N LEU A 5 1.48 0.44 -6.21
CA LEU A 5 0.89 0.38 -4.88
C LEU A 5 0.76 1.80 -4.35
N LEU A 6 -0.44 2.15 -3.92
CA LEU A 6 -0.72 3.37 -3.17
C LEU A 6 -0.99 2.95 -1.74
N ALA A 7 0.00 3.11 -0.88
CA ALA A 7 -0.07 2.69 0.52
C ALA A 7 -0.53 3.87 1.39
N VAL A 8 -1.68 3.71 2.02
CA VAL A 8 -2.27 4.74 2.87
C VAL A 8 -1.81 4.49 4.30
N HIS A 9 -1.05 5.44 4.85
CA HIS A 9 -0.44 5.31 6.17
C HIS A 9 -1.19 6.12 7.22
N ASN A 10 -1.57 5.45 8.31
CA ASN A 10 -2.08 6.13 9.50
C ASN A 10 -0.90 6.51 10.39
N VAL A 11 -0.94 7.73 10.92
CA VAL A 11 0.10 8.24 11.82
C VAL A 11 -0.47 8.33 13.23
N GLU A 12 0.04 7.50 14.15
CA GLU A 12 -0.32 7.55 15.54
C GLU A 12 0.38 8.72 16.23
N GLY A 13 -0.33 9.36 17.14
CA GLY A 13 0.24 10.45 17.95
C GLY A 13 0.31 11.80 17.26
N GLU A 14 -0.13 11.91 16.00
CA GLU A 14 -0.43 13.22 15.43
C GLU A 14 -1.60 13.82 16.23
N VAL A 15 -1.38 15.02 16.76
CA VAL A 15 -2.46 15.78 17.36
C VAL A 15 -3.34 16.29 16.22
N ARG A 16 -4.23 15.43 15.75
CA ARG A 16 -5.32 15.85 14.88
C ARG A 16 -6.50 16.15 15.77
N GLU A 17 -7.14 17.26 15.49
CA GLU A 17 -8.47 17.45 16.01
C GLU A 17 -9.34 16.30 15.51
N PRO A 18 -10.06 15.61 16.43
CA PRO A 18 -10.93 14.53 15.98
C PRO A 18 -11.91 15.08 14.94
N MET A 19 -12.01 14.40 13.81
CA MET A 19 -12.98 14.74 12.79
C MET A 19 -14.38 14.56 13.34
N SER A 20 -15.27 15.51 13.05
CA SER A 20 -16.69 15.34 13.32
C SER A 20 -17.25 14.20 12.48
N GLN A 21 -18.42 13.67 12.85
CA GLN A 21 -19.09 12.67 12.03
C GLN A 21 -19.38 13.17 10.62
N GLU A 22 -19.73 14.44 10.48
CA GLU A 22 -19.98 15.06 9.16
C GLU A 22 -18.70 15.07 8.32
N GLU A 23 -17.57 15.45 8.93
CA GLU A 23 -16.27 15.47 8.24
C GLU A 23 -15.85 14.08 7.82
N MET A 24 -16.02 13.07 8.68
CA MET A 24 -15.73 11.68 8.36
C MET A 24 -16.59 11.18 7.20
N GLN A 25 -17.89 11.45 7.24
CA GLN A 25 -18.79 11.05 6.16
C GLN A 25 -18.41 11.74 4.85
N GLN A 26 -18.02 12.99 4.90
CA GLN A 26 -17.59 13.73 3.73
C GLN A 26 -16.32 13.14 3.14
N SER A 27 -15.35 12.79 4.00
CA SER A 27 -14.12 12.14 3.59
C SER A 27 -14.39 10.78 2.92
N TRP A 28 -15.27 9.98 3.51
CA TRP A 28 -15.66 8.68 2.94
C TRP A 28 -16.36 8.83 1.60
N LYS A 29 -17.26 9.81 1.46
CA LYS A 29 -17.94 10.09 0.19
C LYS A 29 -16.94 10.50 -0.89
N GLN A 30 -15.97 11.34 -0.54
CA GLN A 30 -14.92 11.74 -1.47
C GLN A 30 -14.08 10.54 -1.89
N LEU A 31 -13.72 9.68 -0.94
CA LEU A 31 -12.92 8.49 -1.22
C LEU A 31 -13.67 7.51 -2.13
N ILE A 32 -14.95 7.27 -1.86
CA ILE A 32 -15.81 6.44 -2.71
C ILE A 32 -15.87 6.99 -4.14
N ALA A 33 -15.99 8.31 -4.27
CA ALA A 33 -16.03 8.97 -5.58
C ALA A 33 -14.71 8.76 -6.34
N ILE A 34 -13.57 8.87 -5.63
CA ILE A 34 -12.24 8.63 -6.22
C ILE A 34 -12.11 7.17 -6.67
N GLU A 35 -12.56 6.22 -5.86
CA GLU A 35 -12.55 4.80 -6.22
C GLU A 35 -13.36 4.53 -7.49
N LYS A 36 -14.50 5.16 -7.62
CA LYS A 36 -15.32 5.07 -8.84
C LYS A 36 -14.62 5.68 -10.05
N GLU A 37 -13.92 6.79 -9.86
CA GLU A 37 -13.13 7.42 -10.93
C GLU A 37 -12.02 6.48 -11.41
N ILE A 38 -11.30 5.85 -10.48
CA ILE A 38 -10.24 4.89 -10.81
C ILE A 38 -10.82 3.71 -11.59
N GLN A 39 -11.96 3.19 -11.15
CA GLN A 39 -12.66 2.10 -11.84
C GLN A 39 -13.10 2.51 -13.24
N SER A 40 -13.69 3.69 -13.39
CA SER A 40 -14.15 4.21 -14.69
C SER A 40 -13.00 4.48 -15.65
N ALA A 41 -11.83 4.83 -15.13
CA ALA A 41 -10.63 5.04 -15.94
C ALA A 41 -9.94 3.72 -16.36
N GLY A 42 -10.43 2.57 -15.88
CA GLY A 42 -9.82 1.28 -16.15
C GLY A 42 -8.50 1.06 -15.41
N ALA A 43 -8.23 1.86 -14.37
CA ALA A 43 -6.98 1.80 -13.61
C ALA A 43 -7.07 0.94 -12.35
N TRP A 44 -8.25 0.50 -11.98
CA TRP A 44 -8.48 -0.26 -10.75
C TRP A 44 -8.00 -1.70 -10.89
N VAL A 45 -7.21 -2.17 -9.92
CA VAL A 45 -6.83 -3.58 -9.80
C VAL A 45 -7.43 -4.17 -8.54
N PHE A 46 -7.07 -3.61 -7.37
CA PHE A 46 -7.53 -4.12 -6.09
C PHE A 46 -7.35 -3.06 -5.01
N SER A 47 -8.14 -3.13 -3.96
CA SER A 47 -7.91 -2.32 -2.77
C SER A 47 -8.32 -3.09 -1.52
N GLY A 48 -7.81 -2.65 -0.38
CA GLY A 48 -8.18 -3.21 0.89
C GLY A 48 -7.91 -2.25 2.03
N ARG A 49 -8.70 -2.36 3.08
CA ARG A 49 -8.44 -1.69 4.36
C ARG A 49 -7.99 -2.75 5.34
N LEU A 50 -7.04 -2.39 6.19
CA LEU A 50 -6.52 -3.28 7.22
C LEU A 50 -7.16 -2.97 8.56
N HIS A 51 -7.32 -3.97 9.39
CA HIS A 51 -7.65 -3.78 10.79
C HIS A 51 -6.49 -3.11 11.53
N GLU A 52 -6.71 -2.73 12.76
CA GLU A 52 -5.72 -2.04 13.60
C GLU A 52 -4.42 -2.86 13.71
N PRO A 53 -3.26 -2.18 13.84
CA PRO A 53 -1.97 -2.87 13.96
C PRO A 53 -1.89 -3.90 15.07
N ALA A 54 -2.64 -3.71 16.16
CA ALA A 54 -2.68 -4.66 17.28
C ALA A 54 -3.22 -6.04 16.87
N THR A 55 -3.95 -6.14 15.75
CA THR A 55 -4.43 -7.41 15.21
C THR A 55 -3.38 -8.18 14.43
N ALA A 56 -2.22 -7.59 14.18
CA ALA A 56 -1.18 -8.20 13.37
C ALA A 56 -0.50 -9.36 14.11
N THR A 57 -0.01 -10.31 13.33
CA THR A 57 0.85 -11.38 13.82
C THR A 57 2.05 -11.45 12.88
N VAL A 58 3.24 -11.48 13.45
CA VAL A 58 4.48 -11.56 12.67
C VAL A 58 4.99 -12.99 12.69
N VAL A 59 5.31 -13.51 11.52
CA VAL A 59 5.93 -14.83 11.34
C VAL A 59 7.36 -14.61 10.90
N ARG A 60 8.31 -15.21 11.61
CA ARG A 60 9.74 -15.07 11.27
C ARG A 60 10.50 -16.36 11.57
N MET A 61 11.66 -16.48 10.97
CA MET A 61 12.59 -17.55 11.31
C MET A 61 13.38 -17.15 12.56
N ALA A 62 13.40 -18.04 13.56
CA ALA A 62 14.19 -17.88 14.76
C ALA A 62 14.88 -19.21 15.09
N ASN A 63 16.20 -19.20 15.17
CA ASN A 63 17.00 -20.40 15.47
C ASN A 63 16.68 -21.60 14.57
N GLY A 64 16.48 -21.34 13.26
CA GLY A 64 16.18 -22.38 12.28
C GLY A 64 14.73 -22.87 12.28
N GLN A 65 13.86 -22.25 13.05
CA GLN A 65 12.45 -22.63 13.14
C GLN A 65 11.54 -21.42 12.88
N VAL A 66 10.32 -21.68 12.42
CA VAL A 66 9.31 -20.66 12.26
C VAL A 66 8.74 -20.28 13.63
N ALA A 67 8.74 -19.00 13.94
CA ALA A 67 8.16 -18.45 15.16
C ALA A 67 7.12 -17.37 14.81
N THR A 68 6.09 -17.26 15.63
CA THR A 68 5.05 -16.23 15.49
C THR A 68 5.04 -15.32 16.70
N THR A 69 4.80 -14.03 16.47
CA THR A 69 4.73 -13.02 17.52
C THR A 69 3.51 -12.14 17.27
N ASP A 70 2.69 -11.93 18.30
CA ASP A 70 1.54 -11.02 18.20
C ASP A 70 2.03 -9.58 18.14
N GLY A 71 1.32 -8.79 17.34
CA GLY A 71 1.61 -7.37 17.17
C GLY A 71 2.27 -7.05 15.84
N PRO A 72 2.39 -5.75 15.51
CA PRO A 72 2.96 -5.32 14.24
C PRO A 72 4.46 -5.59 14.15
N PHE A 73 4.97 -5.68 12.93
CA PHE A 73 6.38 -5.91 12.64
C PHE A 73 7.29 -4.86 13.29
N VAL A 74 6.85 -3.61 13.24
CA VAL A 74 7.58 -2.48 13.85
C VAL A 74 6.59 -1.70 14.71
N GLU A 75 6.97 -1.42 15.96
CA GLU A 75 6.27 -0.46 16.78
C GLU A 75 6.66 0.93 16.31
N SER A 76 5.91 1.45 15.38
CA SER A 76 6.13 2.74 14.77
C SER A 76 4.86 3.57 14.90
N LYS A 77 5.00 4.88 14.81
CA LYS A 77 3.86 5.80 14.80
C LYS A 77 3.12 5.78 13.47
N GLU A 78 3.75 5.24 12.43
CA GLU A 78 3.17 5.14 11.11
C GLU A 78 2.86 3.69 10.80
N HIS A 79 1.60 3.41 10.46
CA HIS A 79 1.14 2.06 10.13
C HIS A 79 0.38 2.08 8.82
N LEU A 80 0.57 1.02 8.06
CA LEU A 80 -0.23 0.80 6.85
C LEU A 80 -1.69 0.55 7.25
N GLY A 81 -2.57 1.45 6.85
CA GLY A 81 -4.00 1.35 7.16
C GLY A 81 -4.84 0.78 6.02
N GLY A 82 -4.34 0.90 4.80
CA GLY A 82 -5.02 0.40 3.61
C GLY A 82 -4.19 0.66 2.37
N PHE A 83 -4.65 0.19 1.24
CA PHE A 83 -3.91 0.35 -0.01
C PHE A 83 -4.81 0.26 -1.22
N TYR A 84 -4.32 0.83 -2.31
CA TYR A 84 -4.86 0.65 -3.65
C TYR A 84 -3.77 0.07 -4.54
N ILE A 85 -4.14 -0.87 -5.38
CA ILE A 85 -3.30 -1.32 -6.48
C ILE A 85 -3.95 -0.84 -7.76
N ILE A 86 -3.20 -0.07 -8.53
CA ILE A 86 -3.70 0.56 -9.75
C ILE A 86 -2.77 0.29 -10.92
N GLU A 87 -3.32 0.39 -12.14
CA GLU A 87 -2.54 0.46 -13.35
C GLU A 87 -2.43 1.91 -13.82
N ALA A 88 -1.25 2.32 -14.22
CA ALA A 88 -1.00 3.66 -14.74
C ALA A 88 0.11 3.61 -15.80
N PRO A 89 0.07 4.50 -16.80
CA PRO A 89 1.08 4.51 -17.84
C PRO A 89 2.47 4.92 -17.31
N ASP A 90 2.51 5.74 -16.27
CA ASP A 90 3.74 6.26 -15.70
C ASP A 90 3.54 6.68 -14.24
N LEU A 91 4.63 7.08 -13.60
CA LEU A 91 4.60 7.54 -12.20
C LEU A 91 3.74 8.79 -12.03
N ASP A 92 3.80 9.73 -12.96
CA ASP A 92 3.04 10.98 -12.85
C ASP A 92 1.53 10.70 -12.80
N ALA A 93 1.05 9.76 -13.59
CA ALA A 93 -0.36 9.35 -13.56
C ALA A 93 -0.72 8.70 -12.20
N ALA A 94 0.16 7.85 -11.67
CA ALA A 94 -0.03 7.24 -10.35
C ALA A 94 -0.04 8.29 -9.23
N LEU A 95 0.85 9.28 -9.30
CA LEU A 95 0.91 10.38 -8.34
C LEU A 95 -0.35 11.25 -8.39
N ALA A 96 -0.95 11.42 -9.57
CA ALA A 96 -2.21 12.14 -9.70
C ALA A 96 -3.34 11.46 -8.92
N TRP A 97 -3.44 10.13 -8.99
CA TRP A 97 -4.40 9.36 -8.20
C TRP A 97 -4.08 9.45 -6.71
N ALA A 98 -2.82 9.28 -6.32
CA ALA A 98 -2.40 9.38 -4.93
C ALA A 98 -2.68 10.75 -4.33
N SER A 99 -2.54 11.82 -5.11
CA SER A 99 -2.84 13.18 -4.68
C SER A 99 -4.31 13.34 -4.31
N LYS A 100 -5.21 12.73 -5.07
CA LYS A 100 -6.65 12.74 -4.74
C LYS A 100 -6.92 11.98 -3.43
N VAL A 101 -6.28 10.83 -3.25
CA VAL A 101 -6.45 10.02 -2.05
C VAL A 101 -5.95 10.76 -0.80
N THR A 102 -4.76 11.32 -0.83
CA THR A 102 -4.22 12.07 0.32
C THR A 102 -5.04 13.34 0.62
N ALA A 103 -5.57 14.00 -0.41
CA ALA A 103 -6.43 15.15 -0.21
C ALA A 103 -7.74 14.79 0.50
N ALA A 104 -8.30 13.63 0.19
CA ALA A 104 -9.54 13.14 0.81
C ALA A 104 -9.32 12.59 2.23
N THR A 105 -8.24 11.84 2.44
CA THR A 105 -7.97 11.15 3.70
C THR A 105 -7.19 11.99 4.70
N LYS A 106 -6.45 13.00 4.22
CA LYS A 106 -5.55 13.85 5.03
C LYS A 106 -4.39 13.07 5.66
N VAL A 107 -4.10 11.86 5.16
CA VAL A 107 -2.98 11.05 5.62
C VAL A 107 -1.99 10.83 4.48
N PRO A 108 -0.72 10.54 4.80
CA PRO A 108 0.29 10.30 3.76
C PRO A 108 -0.05 9.07 2.91
N VAL A 109 0.29 9.14 1.63
CA VAL A 109 0.16 8.03 0.68
C VAL A 109 1.52 7.80 0.04
N GLU A 110 2.08 6.62 0.27
CA GLU A 110 3.33 6.21 -0.39
C GLU A 110 2.99 5.54 -1.71
N VAL A 111 3.69 5.92 -2.77
CA VAL A 111 3.50 5.34 -4.11
C VAL A 111 4.73 4.52 -4.46
N ARG A 112 4.53 3.23 -4.76
CA ARG A 112 5.62 2.34 -5.14
C ARG A 112 5.25 1.53 -6.38
N PRO A 113 6.13 1.49 -7.39
CA PRO A 113 5.89 0.62 -8.54
C PRO A 113 6.08 -0.84 -8.15
N PHE A 114 5.24 -1.71 -8.71
CA PHE A 114 5.46 -3.15 -8.60
C PHE A 114 6.54 -3.59 -9.58
N ALA A 115 7.31 -4.58 -9.19
CA ALA A 115 8.17 -5.30 -10.13
C ALA A 115 7.29 -6.06 -11.12
N ALA A 116 7.82 -6.35 -12.30
CA ALA A 116 7.09 -7.09 -13.30
C ALA A 116 6.70 -8.48 -12.80
N VAL A 117 5.57 -9.01 -13.29
CA VAL A 117 5.16 -10.38 -13.03
C VAL A 117 6.29 -11.32 -13.50
N GLY A 118 6.67 -12.27 -12.66
CA GLY A 118 7.78 -13.17 -12.93
C GLY A 118 9.17 -12.60 -12.67
N ALA A 119 9.26 -11.40 -12.11
CA ALA A 119 10.54 -10.73 -11.84
C ALA A 119 11.49 -11.59 -10.99
N LEU A 120 10.95 -12.34 -10.01
CA LEU A 120 11.76 -13.22 -9.16
C LEU A 120 12.34 -14.39 -9.95
N GLU A 121 11.55 -15.03 -10.81
CA GLU A 121 12.01 -16.10 -11.68
C GLU A 121 13.05 -15.60 -12.67
N ASP A 122 12.83 -14.43 -13.25
CA ASP A 122 13.77 -13.79 -14.18
C ASP A 122 15.09 -13.47 -13.48
N ALA A 123 15.04 -12.97 -12.25
CA ALA A 123 16.23 -12.71 -11.44
C ALA A 123 17.01 -14.00 -11.15
N LEU A 124 16.31 -15.09 -10.83
CA LEU A 124 16.93 -16.40 -10.60
C LEU A 124 17.60 -16.91 -11.86
N LYS A 125 16.94 -16.82 -13.01
CA LYS A 125 17.51 -17.22 -14.31
C LYS A 125 18.76 -16.41 -14.66
N ALA A 126 18.74 -15.10 -14.42
CA ALA A 126 19.87 -14.21 -14.67
C ALA A 126 21.07 -14.60 -13.80
N GLN A 127 20.87 -14.92 -12.52
CA GLN A 127 21.94 -15.37 -11.64
C GLN A 127 22.49 -16.73 -12.05
N SER A 128 21.63 -17.65 -12.45
CA SER A 128 22.07 -18.98 -12.95
C SER A 128 22.90 -18.84 -14.21
N ALA A 129 22.55 -17.96 -15.14
CA ALA A 129 23.33 -17.70 -16.35
C ALA A 129 24.70 -17.09 -16.02
N LEU A 130 24.79 -16.21 -15.02
CA LEU A 130 26.07 -15.65 -14.55
C LEU A 130 26.92 -16.72 -13.87
N GLY A 131 26.34 -17.62 -13.06
CA GLY A 131 27.02 -18.69 -12.38
C GLY A 131 27.59 -19.74 -13.35
N SER A 132 26.95 -19.99 -14.49
CA SER A 132 27.39 -20.95 -15.49
C SER A 132 28.57 -20.46 -16.34
N ARG A 133 28.98 -19.20 -16.21
CA ARG A 133 30.11 -18.61 -16.91
C ARG A 133 31.41 -18.63 -16.12
N ALA A 134 31.37 -19.20 -14.95
CA ALA A 134 32.58 -19.35 -14.10
C ALA A 134 33.55 -20.38 -14.64
#